data_3635623c13cf99d3e3137012fd97bea0
#
_entry.id   3635623c13cf99d3e3137012fd97bea0
#
_cell.length_a   1.000
_cell.length_b   1.000
_cell.length_c   1.000
_cell.angle_alpha   90.00
_cell.angle_beta   90.00
_cell.angle_gamma   90.00
#
_symmetry.space_group_name_H-M   'P 1'
#
loop_
_entity.id
_entity.type
_entity.pdbx_description
1 polymer ?
#
loop_
_entity_poly.entity_id
_entity_poly.type
_entity_poly.pdbx_seq_one_letter_code
_entity_poly.pdbx_strand_id
1 'polypeptide(L)'
;YKLKVQAALDAKLDTLTSFKQEFMTYRDQQVRPSMITDADVEAEARKIYKETRDRIENSGGLVRCAHILLALKQKATDSEQTAIANRADSIYNVLKKGGNFAELAKKYSADPGSAARGGELPLITKGQTVQSFETALFSMKPGEISHPVLSPFGYHIIKYIEKEDFQPYDSLKADIYHFIEARNLREQIIDQKLKDMAVEAGNGVTPQQLVEKRLAEMEAKDANLKHL
;
A
#
# COMPACT_ATOMS: atom_id res chain seq x y z
N TYR A 1 19.85 31.07 31.07
CA TYR A 1 19.12 31.14 29.81
C TYR A 1 19.00 32.59 29.32
N LYS A 2 18.41 33.51 30.11
CA LYS A 2 18.20 34.93 29.76
C LYS A 2 19.46 35.65 29.29
N LEU A 3 20.61 35.42 29.97
CA LEU A 3 21.90 36.01 29.57
C LEU A 3 22.40 35.53 28.21
N LYS A 4 22.17 34.27 27.86
CA LYS A 4 22.53 33.76 26.55
C LYS A 4 21.66 34.37 25.42
N VAL A 5 20.37 34.53 25.70
CA VAL A 5 19.43 35.18 24.75
C VAL A 5 19.84 36.63 24.56
N GLN A 6 20.13 37.38 25.64
CA GLN A 6 20.57 38.76 25.54
C GLN A 6 21.89 38.92 24.75
N ALA A 7 22.87 38.05 25.00
CA ALA A 7 24.12 38.07 24.25
C ALA A 7 23.91 37.75 22.76
N ALA A 8 22.95 36.88 22.40
CA ALA A 8 22.62 36.59 21.03
C ALA A 8 21.95 37.79 20.33
N LEU A 9 21.06 38.48 21.03
CA LEU A 9 20.43 39.73 20.55
C LEU A 9 21.44 40.85 20.35
N ASP A 10 22.34 41.02 21.33
CA ASP A 10 23.42 42.03 21.26
C ASP A 10 24.37 41.78 20.07
N ALA A 11 24.61 40.49 19.78
CA ALA A 11 25.37 40.02 18.62
C ALA A 11 24.56 40.04 17.31
N LYS A 12 23.29 40.44 17.31
CA LYS A 12 22.35 40.45 16.19
C LYS A 12 22.25 39.14 15.47
N LEU A 13 22.36 38.01 16.16
CA LEU A 13 22.25 36.66 15.58
C LEU A 13 20.85 36.40 15.03
N ASP A 14 19.82 37.00 15.62
CA ASP A 14 18.43 36.98 15.18
C ASP A 14 18.21 37.65 13.81
N THR A 15 19.16 38.43 13.36
CA THR A 15 19.09 39.12 12.03
C THR A 15 19.71 38.27 10.91
N LEU A 16 20.50 37.24 11.24
CA LEU A 16 21.14 36.35 10.27
C LEU A 16 20.12 35.55 9.47
N THR A 17 20.31 35.51 8.16
CA THR A 17 19.41 34.77 7.24
C THR A 17 19.33 33.29 7.62
N SER A 18 20.46 32.67 7.98
CA SER A 18 20.51 31.26 8.42
C SER A 18 19.70 31.03 9.70
N PHE A 19 19.85 31.90 10.69
CA PHE A 19 19.08 31.83 11.92
C PHE A 19 17.58 31.94 11.65
N LYS A 20 17.17 32.93 10.82
CA LYS A 20 15.77 33.11 10.45
C LYS A 20 15.19 31.89 9.74
N GLN A 21 15.95 31.28 8.83
CA GLN A 21 15.52 30.07 8.14
C GLN A 21 15.35 28.87 9.07
N GLU A 22 16.33 28.63 9.95
CA GLU A 22 16.25 27.58 10.95
C GLU A 22 15.10 27.81 11.94
N PHE A 23 14.93 29.03 12.40
CA PHE A 23 13.84 29.41 13.30
C PHE A 23 12.48 29.21 12.64
N MET A 24 12.30 29.66 11.39
CA MET A 24 11.06 29.44 10.65
C MET A 24 10.77 27.95 10.46
N THR A 25 11.78 27.15 10.15
CA THR A 25 11.64 25.70 9.99
C THR A 25 11.19 25.05 11.33
N TYR A 26 11.85 25.40 12.41
CA TYR A 26 11.49 24.88 13.74
C TYR A 26 10.08 25.32 14.16
N ARG A 27 9.75 26.58 13.98
CA ARG A 27 8.43 27.15 14.26
C ARG A 27 7.35 26.42 13.46
N ASP A 28 7.56 26.26 12.17
CA ASP A 28 6.61 25.62 11.29
C ASP A 28 6.37 24.16 11.67
N GLN A 29 7.41 23.43 12.10
CA GLN A 29 7.28 22.09 12.66
C GLN A 29 6.36 22.02 13.89
N GLN A 30 6.33 23.08 14.72
CA GLN A 30 5.45 23.14 15.88
C GLN A 30 4.01 23.54 15.53
N VAL A 31 3.82 24.41 14.54
CA VAL A 31 2.51 24.97 14.18
C VAL A 31 1.76 24.08 13.18
N ARG A 32 2.44 23.58 12.16
CA ARG A 32 1.84 22.82 11.05
C ARG A 32 0.96 21.65 11.47
N PRO A 33 1.34 20.82 12.48
CA PRO A 33 0.46 19.74 12.95
C PRO A 33 -0.90 20.23 13.45
N SER A 34 -0.98 21.50 13.94
CA SER A 34 -2.24 22.10 14.42
C SER A 34 -3.16 22.59 13.30
N MET A 35 -2.70 22.56 12.02
CA MET A 35 -3.49 22.97 10.87
C MET A 35 -4.50 21.93 10.41
N ILE A 36 -4.34 20.68 10.86
CA ILE A 36 -5.26 19.57 10.57
C ILE A 36 -5.88 19.03 11.84
N THR A 37 -7.03 18.41 11.66
CA THR A 37 -7.78 17.72 12.72
C THR A 37 -7.79 16.21 12.46
N ASP A 38 -8.24 15.43 13.44
CA ASP A 38 -8.49 13.99 13.24
C ASP A 38 -9.51 13.74 12.12
N ALA A 39 -10.44 14.66 11.90
CA ALA A 39 -11.39 14.57 10.79
C ALA A 39 -10.71 14.70 9.41
N ASP A 40 -9.69 15.53 9.28
CA ASP A 40 -8.91 15.65 8.04
C ASP A 40 -8.13 14.36 7.75
N VAL A 41 -7.54 13.75 8.77
CA VAL A 41 -6.84 12.45 8.66
C VAL A 41 -7.82 11.33 8.33
N GLU A 42 -8.99 11.31 8.97
CA GLU A 42 -10.06 10.35 8.67
C GLU A 42 -10.56 10.49 7.22
N ALA A 43 -10.70 11.71 6.73
CA ALA A 43 -11.11 11.95 5.34
C ALA A 43 -10.10 11.38 4.34
N GLU A 44 -8.80 11.60 4.56
CA GLU A 44 -7.75 11.01 3.73
C GLU A 44 -7.70 9.48 3.85
N ALA A 45 -7.88 8.94 5.06
CA ALA A 45 -7.95 7.48 5.27
C ALA A 45 -9.10 6.85 4.46
N ARG A 46 -10.29 7.48 4.45
CA ARG A 46 -11.43 7.02 3.63
C ARG A 46 -11.17 7.14 2.13
N LYS A 47 -10.46 8.16 1.71
CA LYS A 47 -10.05 8.35 0.32
C LYS A 47 -9.08 7.24 -0.11
N ILE A 48 -8.03 6.97 0.67
CA ILE A 48 -7.08 5.88 0.43
C ILE A 48 -7.81 4.53 0.35
N TYR A 49 -8.73 4.27 1.28
CA TYR A 49 -9.56 3.07 1.27
C TYR A 49 -10.35 2.94 -0.02
N LYS A 50 -11.09 4.01 -0.39
CA LYS A 50 -11.92 4.01 -1.60
C LYS A 50 -11.10 3.80 -2.87
N GLU A 51 -10.00 4.51 -3.03
CA GLU A 51 -9.13 4.40 -4.20
C GLU A 51 -8.51 3.00 -4.31
N THR A 52 -8.10 2.42 -3.17
CA THR A 52 -7.53 1.07 -3.13
C THR A 52 -8.58 0.02 -3.48
N ARG A 53 -9.78 0.11 -2.87
CA ARG A 53 -10.90 -0.79 -3.18
C ARG A 53 -11.28 -0.69 -4.66
N ASP A 54 -11.53 0.51 -5.15
CA ASP A 54 -11.96 0.73 -6.53
C ASP A 54 -10.90 0.21 -7.54
N ARG A 55 -9.62 0.40 -7.25
CA ARG A 55 -8.51 -0.14 -8.06
C ARG A 55 -8.53 -1.67 -8.09
N ILE A 56 -8.69 -2.31 -6.94
CA ILE A 56 -8.73 -3.77 -6.81
C ILE A 56 -9.97 -4.32 -7.51
N GLU A 57 -11.15 -3.78 -7.25
CA GLU A 57 -12.41 -4.21 -7.85
C GLU A 57 -12.38 -4.07 -9.38
N ASN A 58 -11.93 -2.93 -9.90
CA ASN A 58 -11.81 -2.68 -11.34
C ASN A 58 -10.76 -3.56 -12.01
N SER A 59 -9.78 -4.05 -11.28
CA SER A 59 -8.76 -4.97 -11.81
C SER A 59 -9.17 -6.45 -11.80
N GLY A 60 -10.35 -6.79 -11.28
CA GLY A 60 -10.84 -8.16 -11.20
C GLY A 60 -11.10 -8.66 -9.78
N GLY A 61 -10.76 -7.85 -8.76
CA GLY A 61 -11.03 -8.13 -7.35
C GLY A 61 -9.93 -8.93 -6.67
N LEU A 62 -10.26 -9.41 -5.46
CA LEU A 62 -9.43 -10.32 -4.67
C LEU A 62 -9.82 -11.76 -4.98
N VAL A 63 -8.86 -12.61 -5.29
CA VAL A 63 -9.11 -14.00 -5.65
C VAL A 63 -8.37 -14.93 -4.70
N ARG A 64 -9.12 -15.83 -4.08
CA ARG A 64 -8.57 -16.99 -3.37
C ARG A 64 -8.34 -18.10 -4.37
N CYS A 65 -7.11 -18.55 -4.47
CA CYS A 65 -6.73 -19.62 -5.40
C CYS A 65 -5.69 -20.56 -4.80
N ALA A 66 -5.53 -21.71 -5.43
CA ALA A 66 -4.46 -22.64 -5.14
C ALA A 66 -3.75 -23.02 -6.44
N HIS A 67 -2.48 -23.44 -6.35
CA HIS A 67 -1.76 -23.92 -7.51
C HIS A 67 -0.92 -25.17 -7.23
N ILE A 68 -0.61 -25.90 -8.29
CA ILE A 68 0.41 -26.93 -8.34
C ILE A 68 1.45 -26.48 -9.34
N LEU A 69 2.67 -26.24 -8.87
CA LEU A 69 3.80 -25.86 -9.73
C LEU A 69 4.64 -27.10 -10.05
N LEU A 70 4.78 -27.40 -11.32
CA LEU A 70 5.77 -28.35 -11.83
C LEU A 70 6.95 -27.57 -12.41
N ALA A 71 8.00 -27.45 -11.61
CA ALA A 71 9.13 -26.58 -11.95
C ALA A 71 9.84 -27.04 -13.23
N LEU A 72 10.21 -26.06 -14.05
CA LEU A 72 11.00 -26.22 -15.26
C LEU A 72 12.25 -25.39 -15.15
N LYS A 73 13.42 -25.98 -15.39
CA LYS A 73 14.70 -25.26 -15.42
C LYS A 73 14.75 -24.30 -16.60
N GLN A 74 15.34 -23.13 -16.44
CA GLN A 74 15.45 -22.11 -17.51
C GLN A 74 16.16 -22.62 -18.79
N LYS A 75 17.02 -23.63 -18.65
CA LYS A 75 17.75 -24.26 -19.78
C LYS A 75 17.31 -25.72 -19.98
N ALA A 76 16.04 -26.04 -19.69
CA ALA A 76 15.52 -27.37 -19.94
C ALA A 76 15.55 -27.70 -21.44
N THR A 77 15.94 -28.91 -21.75
CA THR A 77 15.86 -29.45 -23.12
C THR A 77 14.40 -29.62 -23.54
N ASP A 78 14.12 -29.69 -24.83
CA ASP A 78 12.77 -29.95 -25.36
C ASP A 78 12.18 -31.26 -24.82
N SER A 79 13.02 -32.27 -24.61
CA SER A 79 12.62 -33.54 -24.00
C SER A 79 12.20 -33.38 -22.53
N GLU A 80 12.95 -32.61 -21.75
CA GLU A 80 12.61 -32.31 -20.34
C GLU A 80 11.33 -31.49 -20.26
N GLN A 81 11.19 -30.49 -21.13
CA GLN A 81 9.99 -29.67 -21.19
C GLN A 81 8.74 -30.52 -21.52
N THR A 82 8.87 -31.40 -22.51
CA THR A 82 7.78 -32.32 -22.92
C THR A 82 7.44 -33.26 -21.78
N ALA A 83 8.42 -33.81 -21.07
CA ALA A 83 8.19 -34.70 -19.92
C ALA A 83 7.43 -34.00 -18.78
N ILE A 84 7.80 -32.75 -18.47
CA ILE A 84 7.10 -31.95 -17.45
C ILE A 84 5.68 -31.57 -17.91
N ALA A 85 5.48 -31.21 -19.16
CA ALA A 85 4.17 -30.93 -19.73
C ALA A 85 3.24 -32.15 -19.62
N ASN A 86 3.71 -33.34 -20.05
CA ASN A 86 2.94 -34.59 -19.96
C ASN A 86 2.60 -34.95 -18.49
N ARG A 87 3.51 -34.66 -17.55
CA ARG A 87 3.23 -34.86 -16.13
C ARG A 87 2.16 -33.88 -15.64
N ALA A 88 2.20 -32.62 -16.06
CA ALA A 88 1.19 -31.63 -15.72
C ALA A 88 -0.19 -32.04 -16.25
N ASP A 89 -0.26 -32.51 -17.52
CA ASP A 89 -1.49 -33.03 -18.12
C ASP A 89 -2.01 -34.25 -17.37
N SER A 90 -1.13 -35.14 -16.94
CA SER A 90 -1.52 -36.32 -16.15
C SER A 90 -2.16 -35.93 -14.83
N ILE A 91 -1.59 -34.97 -14.10
CA ILE A 91 -2.14 -34.45 -12.86
C ILE A 91 -3.48 -33.75 -13.09
N TYR A 92 -3.56 -32.90 -14.15
CA TYR A 92 -4.80 -32.26 -14.55
C TYR A 92 -5.92 -33.27 -14.84
N ASN A 93 -5.61 -34.33 -15.56
CA ASN A 93 -6.57 -35.39 -15.85
C ASN A 93 -7.07 -36.11 -14.60
N VAL A 94 -6.22 -36.32 -13.59
CA VAL A 94 -6.64 -36.85 -12.29
C VAL A 94 -7.59 -35.87 -11.60
N LEU A 95 -7.28 -34.58 -11.62
CA LEU A 95 -8.12 -33.54 -11.03
C LEU A 95 -9.50 -33.47 -11.72
N LYS A 96 -9.53 -33.55 -13.04
CA LYS A 96 -10.80 -33.59 -13.82
C LYS A 96 -11.69 -34.79 -13.46
N LYS A 97 -11.11 -35.88 -13.00
CA LYS A 97 -11.83 -37.08 -12.53
C LYS A 97 -12.21 -37.00 -11.04
N GLY A 98 -12.05 -35.82 -10.39
CA GLY A 98 -12.41 -35.62 -8.99
C GLY A 98 -11.27 -35.87 -7.99
N GLY A 99 -10.02 -35.94 -8.46
CA GLY A 99 -8.85 -36.03 -7.58
C GLY A 99 -8.76 -34.87 -6.59
N ASN A 100 -8.25 -35.14 -5.39
CA ASN A 100 -8.07 -34.13 -4.35
C ASN A 100 -6.92 -33.18 -4.70
N PHE A 101 -7.25 -31.89 -4.95
CA PHE A 101 -6.28 -30.90 -5.33
C PHE A 101 -5.19 -30.69 -4.26
N ALA A 102 -5.57 -30.59 -2.99
CA ALA A 102 -4.64 -30.34 -1.89
C ALA A 102 -3.63 -31.48 -1.72
N GLU A 103 -4.07 -32.73 -1.84
CA GLU A 103 -3.18 -33.89 -1.75
C GLU A 103 -2.21 -33.97 -2.94
N LEU A 104 -2.69 -33.64 -4.14
CA LEU A 104 -1.82 -33.57 -5.34
C LEU A 104 -0.84 -32.40 -5.26
N ALA A 105 -1.24 -31.26 -4.70
CA ALA A 105 -0.35 -30.13 -4.46
C ALA A 105 0.76 -30.50 -3.45
N LYS A 106 0.41 -31.09 -2.32
CA LYS A 106 1.39 -31.58 -1.34
C LYS A 106 2.39 -32.57 -1.94
N LYS A 107 1.91 -33.44 -2.83
CA LYS A 107 2.72 -34.52 -3.41
C LYS A 107 3.60 -34.06 -4.56
N TYR A 108 3.13 -33.13 -5.39
CA TYR A 108 3.75 -32.83 -6.68
C TYR A 108 4.17 -31.39 -6.87
N SER A 109 3.67 -30.43 -6.06
CA SER A 109 4.03 -29.04 -6.23
C SER A 109 5.49 -28.77 -5.82
N ALA A 110 6.19 -28.09 -6.69
CA ALA A 110 7.56 -27.62 -6.45
C ALA A 110 7.60 -26.25 -5.74
N ASP A 111 6.44 -25.67 -5.41
CA ASP A 111 6.37 -24.44 -4.61
C ASP A 111 6.33 -24.75 -3.11
N PRO A 112 7.45 -24.59 -2.39
CA PRO A 112 7.50 -24.92 -0.96
C PRO A 112 6.62 -24.00 -0.12
N GLY A 113 6.35 -22.79 -0.63
CA GLY A 113 5.54 -21.80 0.07
C GLY A 113 4.07 -22.17 0.21
N SER A 114 3.52 -22.91 -0.76
CA SER A 114 2.10 -23.31 -0.78
C SER A 114 1.85 -24.81 -0.73
N ALA A 115 2.80 -25.63 -1.16
CA ALA A 115 2.60 -27.08 -1.26
C ALA A 115 2.08 -27.72 0.04
N ALA A 116 2.68 -27.37 1.20
CA ALA A 116 2.28 -27.90 2.51
C ALA A 116 0.83 -27.51 2.89
N ARG A 117 0.35 -26.38 2.38
CA ARG A 117 -1.02 -25.88 2.56
C ARG A 117 -1.98 -26.33 1.45
N GLY A 118 -1.65 -27.39 0.73
CA GLY A 118 -2.49 -27.88 -0.37
C GLY A 118 -2.47 -27.00 -1.62
N GLY A 119 -1.42 -26.21 -1.80
CA GLY A 119 -1.24 -25.29 -2.91
C GLY A 119 -1.89 -23.93 -2.72
N GLU A 120 -2.54 -23.64 -1.59
CA GLU A 120 -3.21 -22.37 -1.35
C GLU A 120 -2.21 -21.20 -1.30
N LEU A 121 -2.53 -20.17 -2.08
CA LEU A 121 -1.80 -18.92 -2.15
C LEU A 121 -2.46 -17.84 -1.26
N PRO A 122 -1.73 -16.80 -0.86
CA PRO A 122 -2.36 -15.58 -0.35
C PRO A 122 -3.39 -15.04 -1.35
N LEU A 123 -4.28 -14.16 -0.90
CA LEU A 123 -5.22 -13.50 -1.80
C LEU A 123 -4.47 -12.78 -2.93
N ILE A 124 -4.89 -13.02 -4.16
CA ILE A 124 -4.25 -12.49 -5.37
C ILE A 124 -5.08 -11.36 -5.96
N THR A 125 -4.40 -10.28 -6.33
CA THR A 125 -4.91 -9.23 -7.22
C THR A 125 -4.06 -9.16 -8.49
N LYS A 126 -4.56 -8.54 -9.53
CA LYS A 126 -3.76 -8.31 -10.74
C LYS A 126 -2.51 -7.49 -10.44
N GLY A 127 -1.41 -7.85 -11.07
CA GLY A 127 -0.09 -7.23 -10.91
C GLY A 127 0.79 -7.88 -9.84
N GLN A 128 0.35 -8.96 -9.19
CA GLN A 128 1.10 -9.64 -8.13
C GLN A 128 1.80 -10.93 -8.59
N THR A 129 1.42 -11.45 -9.75
CA THR A 129 1.94 -12.72 -10.26
C THR A 129 2.47 -12.58 -11.68
N VAL A 130 3.09 -13.65 -12.19
CA VAL A 130 3.56 -13.64 -13.59
C VAL A 130 2.38 -13.60 -14.55
N GLN A 131 2.54 -12.90 -15.67
CA GLN A 131 1.48 -12.58 -16.61
C GLN A 131 0.68 -13.80 -17.08
N SER A 132 1.34 -14.91 -17.38
CA SER A 132 0.64 -16.13 -17.85
C SER A 132 -0.26 -16.73 -16.77
N PHE A 133 0.20 -16.77 -15.52
CA PHE A 133 -0.59 -17.20 -14.38
C PHE A 133 -1.79 -16.28 -14.15
N GLU A 134 -1.53 -14.99 -14.15
CA GLU A 134 -2.55 -13.95 -13.92
C GLU A 134 -3.64 -13.98 -15.00
N THR A 135 -3.22 -14.03 -16.27
CA THR A 135 -4.17 -14.13 -17.40
C THR A 135 -5.07 -15.36 -17.28
N ALA A 136 -4.50 -16.50 -16.93
CA ALA A 136 -5.26 -17.73 -16.70
C ALA A 136 -6.23 -17.58 -15.53
N LEU A 137 -5.72 -17.18 -14.35
CA LEU A 137 -6.53 -17.04 -13.12
C LEU A 137 -7.74 -16.13 -13.32
N PHE A 138 -7.51 -14.92 -13.85
CA PHE A 138 -8.58 -13.93 -14.00
C PHE A 138 -9.53 -14.17 -15.19
N SER A 139 -9.27 -15.20 -16.03
CA SER A 139 -10.22 -15.69 -17.05
C SER A 139 -11.13 -16.81 -16.53
N MET A 140 -10.82 -17.38 -15.36
CA MET A 140 -11.55 -18.51 -14.78
C MET A 140 -12.74 -18.04 -13.93
N LYS A 141 -13.63 -18.98 -13.65
CA LYS A 141 -14.76 -18.83 -12.74
C LYS A 141 -14.49 -19.57 -11.42
N PRO A 142 -15.15 -19.17 -10.32
CA PRO A 142 -15.06 -19.89 -9.05
C PRO A 142 -15.32 -21.39 -9.22
N GLY A 143 -14.47 -22.22 -8.60
CA GLY A 143 -14.52 -23.67 -8.67
C GLY A 143 -13.80 -24.31 -9.86
N GLU A 144 -13.39 -23.54 -10.85
CA GLU A 144 -12.68 -24.07 -12.03
C GLU A 144 -11.22 -24.44 -11.71
N ILE A 145 -10.71 -25.40 -12.49
CA ILE A 145 -9.29 -25.79 -12.51
C ILE A 145 -8.76 -25.52 -13.93
N SER A 146 -7.65 -24.80 -14.03
CA SER A 146 -7.04 -24.48 -15.33
C SER A 146 -6.40 -25.73 -15.97
N HIS A 147 -6.30 -25.71 -17.28
CA HIS A 147 -5.28 -26.50 -17.96
C HIS A 147 -3.88 -26.09 -17.47
N PRO A 148 -2.84 -26.93 -17.67
CA PRO A 148 -1.47 -26.54 -17.35
C PRO A 148 -1.08 -25.25 -18.09
N VAL A 149 -0.61 -24.25 -17.33
CA VAL A 149 -0.22 -22.91 -17.80
C VAL A 149 1.29 -22.78 -17.72
N LEU A 150 1.96 -22.58 -18.82
CA LEU A 150 3.40 -22.38 -18.85
C LEU A 150 3.77 -20.96 -18.38
N SER A 151 4.78 -20.90 -17.50
CA SER A 151 5.40 -19.68 -17.00
C SER A 151 6.93 -19.80 -17.01
N PRO A 152 7.67 -18.74 -16.70
CA PRO A 152 9.13 -18.83 -16.50
C PRO A 152 9.58 -19.80 -15.40
N PHE A 153 8.69 -20.18 -14.49
CA PHE A 153 8.97 -21.11 -13.39
C PHE A 153 8.63 -22.58 -13.72
N GLY A 154 7.84 -22.82 -14.76
CA GLY A 154 7.33 -24.13 -15.15
C GLY A 154 5.84 -24.11 -15.41
N TYR A 155 5.22 -25.29 -15.31
CA TYR A 155 3.77 -25.47 -15.54
C TYR A 155 3.00 -25.32 -14.24
N HIS A 156 2.00 -24.45 -14.24
CA HIS A 156 1.03 -24.25 -13.17
C HIS A 156 -0.30 -24.91 -13.51
N ILE A 157 -0.87 -25.66 -12.58
CA ILE A 157 -2.28 -26.02 -12.59
C ILE A 157 -2.93 -25.17 -11.52
N ILE A 158 -3.88 -24.32 -11.90
CA ILE A 158 -4.48 -23.32 -11.01
C ILE A 158 -5.90 -23.74 -10.67
N LYS A 159 -6.27 -23.66 -9.40
CA LYS A 159 -7.65 -23.80 -8.92
C LYS A 159 -8.15 -22.46 -8.47
N TYR A 160 -9.17 -21.94 -9.13
CA TYR A 160 -9.92 -20.77 -8.65
C TYR A 160 -10.84 -21.25 -7.52
N ILE A 161 -10.66 -20.79 -6.31
CA ILE A 161 -11.48 -21.18 -5.17
C ILE A 161 -12.72 -20.30 -5.12
N GLU A 162 -12.51 -19.02 -4.86
CA GLU A 162 -13.60 -18.03 -4.78
C GLU A 162 -13.08 -16.61 -4.99
N LYS A 163 -13.98 -15.70 -5.29
CA LYS A 163 -13.73 -14.26 -5.24
C LYS A 163 -14.04 -13.79 -3.82
N GLU A 164 -13.09 -13.08 -3.22
CA GLU A 164 -13.25 -12.47 -1.90
C GLU A 164 -13.73 -11.04 -2.03
N ASP A 165 -14.60 -10.63 -1.11
CA ASP A 165 -14.99 -9.24 -0.98
C ASP A 165 -13.86 -8.42 -0.36
N PHE A 166 -13.74 -7.17 -0.80
CA PHE A 166 -12.82 -6.24 -0.17
C PHE A 166 -13.29 -5.94 1.25
N GLN A 167 -12.40 -6.05 2.22
CA GLN A 167 -12.75 -5.86 3.64
C GLN A 167 -13.36 -4.48 3.89
N PRO A 168 -14.34 -4.36 4.80
CA PRO A 168 -14.96 -3.08 5.13
C PRO A 168 -13.94 -2.13 5.78
N TYR A 169 -14.18 -0.82 5.60
CA TYR A 169 -13.30 0.23 6.10
C TYR A 169 -12.91 0.07 7.56
N ASP A 170 -13.88 -0.23 8.41
CA ASP A 170 -13.65 -0.33 9.86
C ASP A 170 -12.65 -1.44 10.23
N SER A 171 -12.59 -2.51 9.44
CA SER A 171 -11.60 -3.59 9.63
C SER A 171 -10.18 -3.18 9.22
N LEU A 172 -10.05 -2.29 8.24
CA LEU A 172 -8.76 -1.84 7.69
C LEU A 172 -8.32 -0.48 8.23
N LYS A 173 -9.17 0.18 9.01
CA LYS A 173 -8.92 1.54 9.51
C LYS A 173 -7.57 1.67 10.21
N ALA A 174 -7.28 0.77 11.13
CA ALA A 174 -6.01 0.80 11.88
C ALA A 174 -4.79 0.66 10.97
N ASP A 175 -4.85 -0.24 9.99
CA ASP A 175 -3.76 -0.46 9.04
C ASP A 175 -3.57 0.75 8.11
N ILE A 176 -4.67 1.40 7.70
CA ILE A 176 -4.62 2.62 6.88
C ILE A 176 -3.99 3.78 7.67
N TYR A 177 -4.35 3.94 8.96
CA TYR A 177 -3.73 4.96 9.81
C TYR A 177 -2.24 4.69 10.01
N HIS A 178 -1.88 3.42 10.27
CA HIS A 178 -0.47 3.03 10.32
C HIS A 178 0.27 3.33 9.01
N PHE A 179 -0.36 3.08 7.87
CA PHE A 179 0.20 3.42 6.55
C PHE A 179 0.41 4.93 6.39
N ILE A 180 -0.57 5.76 6.81
CA ILE A 180 -0.47 7.22 6.78
C ILE A 180 0.74 7.69 7.60
N GLU A 181 0.94 7.15 8.82
CA GLU A 181 2.08 7.49 9.67
C GLU A 181 3.41 6.98 9.07
N ALA A 182 3.48 5.72 8.68
CA ALA A 182 4.70 5.11 8.14
C ALA A 182 5.20 5.78 6.85
N ARG A 183 4.28 6.35 6.06
CA ARG A 183 4.57 7.08 4.83
C ARG A 183 4.69 8.59 5.01
N ASN A 184 4.58 9.07 6.25
CA ASN A 184 4.59 10.50 6.59
C ASN A 184 3.57 11.33 5.79
N LEU A 185 2.40 10.74 5.52
CA LEU A 185 1.37 11.40 4.71
C LEU A 185 0.69 12.56 5.42
N ARG A 186 0.86 12.71 6.76
CA ARG A 186 0.33 13.86 7.51
C ARG A 186 0.81 15.18 6.95
N GLU A 187 2.09 15.28 6.54
CA GLU A 187 2.60 16.51 5.91
C GLU A 187 1.90 16.82 4.59
N GLN A 188 1.60 15.80 3.80
CA GLN A 188 0.84 15.98 2.55
C GLN A 188 -0.60 16.43 2.81
N ILE A 189 -1.25 15.91 3.86
CA ILE A 189 -2.58 16.33 4.29
C ILE A 189 -2.55 17.80 4.72
N ILE A 190 -1.54 18.22 5.50
CA ILE A 190 -1.33 19.59 5.92
C ILE A 190 -1.13 20.51 4.70
N ASP A 191 -0.25 20.14 3.77
CA ASP A 191 0.01 20.90 2.56
C ASP A 191 -1.25 21.08 1.71
N GLN A 192 -2.03 20.02 1.53
CA GLN A 192 -3.27 20.09 0.76
C GLN A 192 -4.29 20.99 1.49
N LYS A 193 -4.47 20.79 2.79
CA LYS A 193 -5.36 21.63 3.60
C LYS A 193 -5.03 23.11 3.53
N LEU A 194 -3.74 23.44 3.65
CA LEU A 194 -3.28 24.83 3.55
C LEU A 194 -3.52 25.43 2.16
N LYS A 195 -3.35 24.65 1.10
CA LYS A 195 -3.68 25.10 -0.27
C LYS A 195 -5.17 25.36 -0.43
N ASP A 196 -6.01 24.45 0.04
CA ASP A 196 -7.46 24.58 -0.05
C ASP A 196 -7.95 25.81 0.74
N MET A 197 -7.45 26.00 1.96
CA MET A 197 -7.75 27.16 2.79
C MET A 197 -7.27 28.48 2.13
N ALA A 198 -6.13 28.46 1.47
CA ALA A 198 -5.60 29.63 0.77
C ALA A 198 -6.49 30.01 -0.45
N VAL A 199 -6.98 29.00 -1.17
CA VAL A 199 -7.93 29.21 -2.28
C VAL A 199 -9.27 29.76 -1.77
N GLU A 200 -9.81 29.17 -0.68
CA GLU A 200 -11.07 29.64 -0.06
C GLU A 200 -10.96 31.07 0.47
N ALA A 201 -9.82 31.44 1.08
CA ALA A 201 -9.59 32.79 1.59
C ALA A 201 -9.52 33.85 0.48
N GLY A 202 -9.14 33.45 -0.72
CA GLY A 202 -9.01 34.36 -1.86
C GLY A 202 -7.93 35.44 -1.66
N ASN A 203 -8.00 36.50 -2.46
CA ASN A 203 -7.15 37.71 -2.33
C ASN A 203 -5.63 37.48 -2.28
N GLY A 204 -5.13 36.36 -2.85
CA GLY A 204 -3.70 36.06 -2.88
C GLY A 204 -3.14 35.59 -1.52
N VAL A 205 -3.98 35.16 -0.59
CA VAL A 205 -3.53 34.55 0.68
C VAL A 205 -2.68 33.31 0.39
N THR A 206 -1.52 33.26 1.02
CA THR A 206 -0.58 32.15 0.86
C THR A 206 -0.68 31.13 2.00
N PRO A 207 -0.30 29.85 1.79
CA PRO A 207 -0.19 28.85 2.85
C PRO A 207 0.66 29.34 4.04
N GLN A 208 1.75 30.06 3.77
CA GLN A 208 2.63 30.61 4.81
C GLN A 208 1.92 31.61 5.72
N GLN A 209 1.13 32.52 5.14
CA GLN A 209 0.34 33.48 5.90
C GLN A 209 -0.71 32.81 6.80
N LEU A 210 -1.25 31.66 6.38
CA LEU A 210 -2.16 30.86 7.21
C LEU A 210 -1.46 30.23 8.40
N VAL A 211 -0.24 29.73 8.23
CA VAL A 211 0.61 29.22 9.32
C VAL A 211 0.95 30.33 10.30
N GLU A 212 1.33 31.51 9.82
CA GLU A 212 1.62 32.68 10.67
C GLU A 212 0.39 33.14 11.45
N LYS A 213 -0.77 33.17 10.81
CA LYS A 213 -2.03 33.46 11.50
C LYS A 213 -2.33 32.45 12.60
N ARG A 214 -2.13 31.17 12.32
CA ARG A 214 -2.34 30.10 13.28
C ARG A 214 -1.39 30.23 14.48
N LEU A 215 -0.12 30.55 14.23
CA LEU A 215 0.84 30.84 15.29
C LEU A 215 0.34 31.94 16.22
N ALA A 216 -0.08 33.06 15.65
CA ALA A 216 -0.61 34.19 16.43
C ALA A 216 -1.84 33.81 17.28
N GLU A 217 -2.71 32.95 16.75
CA GLU A 217 -3.85 32.41 17.51
C GLU A 217 -3.41 31.51 18.68
N MET A 218 -2.36 30.69 18.48
CA MET A 218 -1.80 29.84 19.52
C MET A 218 -1.13 30.68 20.62
N GLU A 219 -0.32 31.66 20.23
CA GLU A 219 0.34 32.59 21.16
C GLU A 219 -0.66 33.41 21.99
N ALA A 220 -1.79 33.77 21.40
CA ALA A 220 -2.85 34.47 22.10
C ALA A 220 -3.53 33.61 23.18
N LYS A 221 -3.54 32.29 22.99
CA LYS A 221 -4.15 31.34 23.91
C LYS A 221 -3.19 30.87 25.01
N ASP A 222 -1.90 30.79 24.72
CA ASP A 222 -0.87 30.34 25.65
C ASP A 222 0.26 31.37 25.75
N ALA A 223 0.34 32.04 26.91
CA ALA A 223 1.35 33.05 27.16
C ALA A 223 2.80 32.49 27.14
N ASN A 224 2.97 31.19 27.32
CA ASN A 224 4.29 30.53 27.25
C ASN A 224 4.81 30.40 25.83
N LEU A 225 3.93 30.47 24.81
CA LEU A 225 4.30 30.43 23.39
C LEU A 225 4.74 31.79 22.86
N LYS A 226 4.55 32.89 23.61
CA LYS A 226 4.90 34.26 23.18
C LYS A 226 6.41 34.50 22.94
N HIS A 227 7.23 33.49 23.07
CA HIS A 227 8.68 33.56 22.86
C HIS A 227 9.17 32.53 21.81
N LEU A 228 8.27 31.89 21.07
CA LEU A 228 8.56 31.09 19.90
C LEU A 228 8.52 31.96 18.66
#